data_ae435d1b2a3ec8738bb32df30b029a02
#
_entry.id   ae435d1b2a3ec8738bb32df30b029a02
#
_cell.length_a   1.000
_cell.length_b   1.000
_cell.length_c   1.000
_cell.angle_alpha   90.00
_cell.angle_beta   90.00
_cell.angle_gamma   90.00
#
_symmetry.space_group_name_H-M   'P 1'
#
loop_
_entity.id
_entity.type
_entity.pdbx_description
1 polymer ?
#
loop_
_entity_poly.entity_id
_entity_poly.type
_entity_poly.pdbx_seq_one_letter_code
_entity_poly.pdbx_strand_id
1 'polypeptide(L)'
;MGNADKATVRLKPSAFQQLPKNIISYLQARGCTVPQAFGETKPHNVIRGQFAKSGQFDWAVLCSRNRVSAILVFWNGSTKSVAEIARSDDKDFLQTISEGGTIGFSRTIDVVDKDYILEHYREYGGLKPPTIKHQGINDAYVEKASSVYYFYRKRWLELQGAD
;
A
#
# COMPACT_ATOMS: atom_id res chain seq x y z
N MET A 1 -16.19 16.58 -1.23
CA MET A 1 -14.91 15.88 -1.45
C MET A 1 -13.74 16.58 -0.77
N GLY A 2 -13.54 17.89 -0.94
CA GLY A 2 -12.42 18.60 -0.32
C GLY A 2 -12.36 18.51 1.21
N ASN A 3 -13.52 18.50 1.89
CA ASN A 3 -13.57 18.38 3.35
C ASN A 3 -13.20 16.96 3.82
N ALA A 4 -13.62 15.92 3.08
CA ALA A 4 -13.28 14.54 3.41
C ALA A 4 -11.78 14.27 3.25
N ASP A 5 -11.18 14.83 2.21
CA ASP A 5 -9.74 14.74 1.99
C ASP A 5 -8.96 15.46 3.10
N LYS A 6 -9.44 16.64 3.51
CA LYS A 6 -8.86 17.38 4.65
C LYS A 6 -9.03 16.65 5.98
N ALA A 7 -10.13 15.91 6.15
CA ALA A 7 -10.43 15.16 7.38
C ALA A 7 -9.71 13.81 7.44
N THR A 8 -9.06 13.37 6.37
CA THR A 8 -8.30 12.14 6.37
C THR A 8 -7.17 12.19 7.40
N VAL A 9 -7.13 11.18 8.26
CA VAL A 9 -6.07 11.07 9.26
C VAL A 9 -4.78 10.69 8.54
N ARG A 10 -3.75 11.51 8.72
CA ARG A 10 -2.41 11.28 8.16
C ARG A 10 -1.41 11.23 9.29
N LEU A 11 -0.79 10.07 9.48
CA LEU A 11 0.17 9.86 10.56
C LEU A 11 1.58 10.25 10.09
N LYS A 12 2.36 10.79 11.03
CA LYS A 12 3.79 11.00 10.80
C LYS A 12 4.52 9.66 10.77
N PRO A 13 5.61 9.53 10.01
CA PRO A 13 6.39 8.28 10.01
C PRO A 13 6.83 7.82 11.39
N SER A 14 7.11 8.74 12.29
CA SER A 14 7.50 8.46 13.68
C SER A 14 6.41 7.79 14.51
N ALA A 15 5.16 7.79 14.07
CA ALA A 15 4.07 7.06 14.72
C ALA A 15 4.21 5.54 14.59
N PHE A 16 5.04 5.06 13.66
CA PHE A 16 5.25 3.64 13.40
C PHE A 16 6.54 3.18 14.08
N GLN A 17 6.41 2.69 15.31
CA GLN A 17 7.56 2.28 16.13
C GLN A 17 8.37 1.13 15.52
N GLN A 18 7.74 0.28 14.68
CA GLN A 18 8.40 -0.82 14.02
C GLN A 18 9.30 -0.40 12.86
N LEU A 19 9.12 0.81 12.31
CA LEU A 19 9.94 1.28 11.20
C LEU A 19 11.38 1.55 11.63
N PRO A 20 12.37 1.11 10.85
CA PRO A 20 13.77 1.49 11.07
C PRO A 20 13.95 3.02 11.02
N LYS A 21 14.88 3.52 11.84
CA LYS A 21 15.14 4.97 11.94
C LYS A 21 15.56 5.60 10.61
N ASN A 22 16.34 4.89 9.80
CA ASN A 22 16.77 5.37 8.49
C ASN A 22 15.56 5.58 7.54
N ILE A 23 14.58 4.70 7.59
CA ILE A 23 13.35 4.83 6.79
C ILE A 23 12.52 6.00 7.29
N ILE A 24 12.35 6.13 8.62
CA ILE A 24 11.64 7.28 9.20
C ILE A 24 12.28 8.60 8.74
N SER A 25 13.60 8.71 8.82
CA SER A 25 14.33 9.91 8.38
C SER A 25 14.15 10.18 6.88
N TYR A 26 14.19 9.14 6.07
CA TYR A 26 13.93 9.23 4.63
C TYR A 26 12.56 9.80 4.34
N LEU A 27 11.53 9.26 4.99
CA LEU A 27 10.14 9.69 4.80
C LEU A 27 9.93 11.13 5.30
N GLN A 28 10.49 11.48 6.45
CA GLN A 28 10.40 12.82 7.00
C GLN A 28 11.07 13.85 6.09
N ALA A 29 12.25 13.55 5.54
CA ALA A 29 12.96 14.44 4.63
C ALA A 29 12.16 14.73 3.35
N ARG A 30 11.27 13.83 2.95
CA ARG A 30 10.40 13.99 1.78
C ARG A 30 9.03 14.58 2.10
N GLY A 31 8.75 14.85 3.37
CA GLY A 31 7.44 15.36 3.78
C GLY A 31 6.32 14.32 3.66
N CYS A 32 6.66 13.04 3.73
CA CYS A 32 5.66 11.96 3.68
C CYS A 32 4.82 11.91 4.95
N THR A 33 3.52 11.73 4.78
CA THR A 33 2.62 11.28 5.83
C THR A 33 1.96 9.97 5.38
N VAL A 34 1.45 9.20 6.32
CA VAL A 34 0.83 7.91 6.03
C VAL A 34 -0.67 8.02 6.25
N PRO A 35 -1.47 8.12 5.17
CA PRO A 35 -2.92 8.27 5.30
C PRO A 35 -3.53 6.97 5.84
N GLN A 36 -4.56 7.13 6.68
CA GLN A 36 -5.24 6.03 7.34
C GLN A 36 -6.64 5.86 6.78
N ALA A 37 -7.02 4.64 6.46
CA ALA A 37 -8.38 4.34 6.03
C ALA A 37 -9.36 4.58 7.17
N PHE A 38 -10.57 4.93 6.81
CA PHE A 38 -11.64 5.15 7.78
C PHE A 38 -11.86 3.90 8.64
N GLY A 39 -12.00 4.10 9.94
CA GLY A 39 -12.24 3.01 10.89
C GLY A 39 -11.00 2.28 11.38
N GLU A 40 -9.82 2.65 10.91
CA GLU A 40 -8.58 2.07 11.43
C GLU A 40 -8.37 2.46 12.89
N THR A 41 -8.21 1.45 13.75
CA THR A 41 -8.00 1.65 15.20
C THR A 41 -6.54 1.60 15.59
N LYS A 42 -5.69 1.07 14.72
CA LYS A 42 -4.24 0.99 14.90
C LYS A 42 -3.54 1.57 13.66
N PRO A 43 -2.33 2.14 13.82
CA PRO A 43 -1.58 2.61 12.67
C PRO A 43 -1.42 1.53 11.60
N HIS A 44 -1.81 1.83 10.37
CA HIS A 44 -1.79 0.94 9.21
C HIS A 44 -1.07 1.61 8.03
N ASN A 45 -0.93 0.87 6.93
CA ASN A 45 -0.29 1.34 5.68
C ASN A 45 1.24 1.44 5.76
N VAL A 46 1.82 0.73 6.72
CA VAL A 46 3.24 0.40 6.78
C VAL A 46 3.34 -1.11 6.96
N ILE A 47 3.95 -1.81 6.04
CA ILE A 47 4.01 -3.27 6.02
C ILE A 47 5.44 -3.76 5.80
N ARG A 48 5.71 -4.96 6.26
CA ARG A 48 6.99 -5.65 6.07
C ARG A 48 6.72 -7.01 5.46
N GLY A 49 7.43 -7.32 4.39
CA GLY A 49 7.25 -8.60 3.73
C GLY A 49 8.41 -8.95 2.82
N GLN A 50 8.30 -10.12 2.21
CA GLN A 50 9.31 -10.64 1.30
C GLN A 50 8.87 -10.35 -0.15
N PHE A 51 9.12 -9.12 -0.61
CA PHE A 51 8.60 -8.63 -1.89
C PHE A 51 9.56 -8.85 -3.06
N ALA A 52 10.86 -8.98 -2.81
CA ALA A 52 11.84 -9.23 -3.85
C ALA A 52 12.09 -10.72 -4.06
N LYS A 53 12.28 -11.43 -2.98
CA LYS A 53 12.58 -12.87 -2.97
C LYS A 53 12.35 -13.45 -1.58
N SER A 54 12.16 -14.77 -1.51
CA SER A 54 12.07 -15.47 -0.24
C SER A 54 13.33 -15.25 0.60
N GLY A 55 13.15 -14.92 1.86
CA GLY A 55 14.24 -14.69 2.82
C GLY A 55 14.74 -13.25 2.90
N GLN A 56 14.38 -12.38 1.95
CA GLN A 56 14.69 -10.96 2.05
C GLN A 56 13.47 -10.19 2.56
N PHE A 57 13.62 -9.47 3.66
CA PHE A 57 12.54 -8.65 4.22
C PHE A 57 12.68 -7.20 3.77
N ASP A 58 11.61 -6.71 3.20
CA ASP A 58 11.48 -5.35 2.67
C ASP A 58 10.39 -4.61 3.41
N TRP A 59 10.46 -3.29 3.42
CA TRP A 59 9.39 -2.45 3.95
C TRP A 59 8.63 -1.80 2.81
N ALA A 60 7.33 -1.64 2.98
CA ALA A 60 6.50 -0.86 2.07
C ALA A 60 5.66 0.12 2.87
N VAL A 61 5.59 1.36 2.40
CA VAL A 61 4.92 2.46 3.06
C VAL A 61 4.04 3.19 2.07
N LEU A 62 2.78 3.40 2.41
CA LEU A 62 1.91 4.29 1.65
C LEU A 62 2.26 5.73 2.03
N CYS A 63 2.99 6.42 1.16
CA CYS A 63 3.47 7.77 1.39
C CYS A 63 2.59 8.77 0.66
N SER A 64 1.96 9.68 1.40
CA SER A 64 1.20 10.79 0.85
C SER A 64 1.99 12.10 0.96
N ARG A 65 2.10 12.82 -0.16
CA ARG A 65 2.70 14.15 -0.25
C ARG A 65 1.81 15.01 -1.11
N ASN A 66 1.43 16.18 -0.60
CA ASN A 66 0.53 17.07 -1.34
C ASN A 66 -0.72 16.34 -1.85
N ARG A 67 -1.27 15.44 -1.03
CA ARG A 67 -2.45 14.61 -1.32
C ARG A 67 -2.32 13.71 -2.54
N VAL A 68 -1.10 13.31 -2.85
CA VAL A 68 -0.79 12.27 -3.83
C VAL A 68 -0.02 11.17 -3.11
N SER A 69 -0.54 9.95 -3.17
CA SER A 69 0.05 8.80 -2.49
C SER A 69 0.69 7.84 -3.47
N ALA A 70 1.79 7.25 -3.05
CA ALA A 70 2.44 6.15 -3.73
C ALA A 70 2.92 5.14 -2.71
N ILE A 71 3.11 3.91 -3.13
CA ILE A 71 3.72 2.87 -2.30
C ILE A 71 5.23 2.95 -2.51
N LEU A 72 5.96 3.24 -1.43
CA LEU A 72 7.42 3.24 -1.44
C LEU A 72 7.92 1.91 -0.89
N VAL A 73 8.78 1.23 -1.64
CA VAL A 73 9.34 -0.07 -1.24
C VAL A 73 10.83 0.11 -0.94
N PHE A 74 11.20 -0.25 0.27
CA PHE A 74 12.57 -0.16 0.78
C PHE A 74 13.18 -1.55 0.79
N TRP A 75 13.93 -1.88 -0.25
CA TRP A 75 14.54 -3.18 -0.41
C TRP A 75 15.54 -3.46 0.70
N ASN A 76 15.32 -4.56 1.40
CA ASN A 76 16.18 -4.99 2.54
C ASN A 76 16.35 -3.89 3.60
N GLY A 77 15.36 -3.02 3.75
CA GLY A 77 15.38 -1.90 4.69
C GLY A 77 16.32 -0.75 4.30
N SER A 78 16.85 -0.76 3.08
CA SER A 78 17.76 0.27 2.59
C SER A 78 17.01 1.49 2.04
N THR A 79 17.58 2.67 2.26
CA THR A 79 17.09 3.93 1.67
C THR A 79 17.88 4.35 0.44
N LYS A 80 18.85 3.54 0.00
CA LYS A 80 19.71 3.84 -1.15
C LYS A 80 19.05 3.56 -2.49
N SER A 81 18.10 2.62 -2.51
CA SER A 81 17.36 2.27 -3.71
C SER A 81 15.91 2.00 -3.32
N VAL A 82 15.04 2.97 -3.56
CA VAL A 82 13.64 2.93 -3.17
C VAL A 82 12.77 2.86 -4.42
N ALA A 83 11.92 1.85 -4.49
CA ALA A 83 10.94 1.75 -5.57
C ALA A 83 9.70 2.56 -5.23
N GLU A 84 9.09 3.19 -6.24
CA GLU A 84 7.84 3.91 -6.13
C GLU A 84 6.83 3.29 -7.10
N ILE A 85 5.71 2.83 -6.59
CA ILE A 85 4.65 2.20 -7.39
C ILE A 85 3.28 2.73 -6.99
N ALA A 86 2.28 2.52 -7.87
CA ALA A 86 0.87 2.76 -7.59
C ALA A 86 0.55 4.21 -7.18
N ARG A 87 1.18 5.18 -7.85
CA ARG A 87 0.93 6.60 -7.58
C ARG A 87 -0.48 7.00 -7.99
N SER A 88 -1.21 7.66 -7.08
CA SER A 88 -2.57 8.12 -7.34
C SER A 88 -2.93 9.29 -6.41
N ASP A 89 -3.87 10.13 -6.84
CA ASP A 89 -4.40 11.18 -5.98
C ASP A 89 -5.18 10.57 -4.81
N ASP A 90 -5.03 11.10 -3.61
CA ASP A 90 -5.74 10.60 -2.42
C ASP A 90 -7.25 10.69 -2.59
N LYS A 91 -7.75 11.71 -3.29
CA LYS A 91 -9.18 11.89 -3.56
C LYS A 91 -9.80 10.72 -4.35
N ASP A 92 -9.00 9.97 -5.11
CA ASP A 92 -9.48 8.84 -5.89
C ASP A 92 -9.85 7.64 -5.00
N PHE A 93 -9.48 7.69 -3.71
CA PHE A 93 -9.79 6.67 -2.71
C PHE A 93 -10.78 7.17 -1.65
N LEU A 94 -11.54 8.21 -1.95
CA LEU A 94 -12.64 8.67 -1.11
C LEU A 94 -13.92 7.96 -1.50
N GLN A 95 -14.67 7.48 -0.51
CA GLN A 95 -15.96 6.85 -0.75
C GLN A 95 -16.94 7.10 0.39
N THR A 96 -18.22 6.90 0.12
CA THR A 96 -19.26 6.93 1.14
C THR A 96 -19.06 5.75 2.08
N ILE A 97 -18.97 6.04 3.38
CA ILE A 97 -18.65 5.07 4.43
C ILE A 97 -19.81 4.85 5.41
N SER A 98 -20.91 5.57 5.25
CA SER A 98 -22.08 5.46 6.11
C SER A 98 -23.36 5.74 5.33
N GLU A 99 -24.50 5.27 5.87
CA GLU A 99 -25.82 5.55 5.31
C GLU A 99 -26.14 7.05 5.30
N GLY A 100 -25.54 7.82 6.19
CA GLY A 100 -25.68 9.27 6.24
C GLY A 100 -24.89 10.04 5.19
N GLY A 101 -24.20 9.35 4.27
CA GLY A 101 -23.42 9.96 3.21
C GLY A 101 -22.05 10.48 3.63
N THR A 102 -21.56 10.12 4.81
CA THR A 102 -20.20 10.47 5.23
C THR A 102 -19.18 9.87 4.27
N ILE A 103 -18.22 10.68 3.85
CA ILE A 103 -17.16 10.27 2.94
C ILE A 103 -15.86 10.10 3.73
N GLY A 104 -15.14 9.01 3.47
CA GLY A 104 -13.86 8.72 4.11
C GLY A 104 -12.82 8.18 3.15
N PHE A 105 -11.58 8.32 3.54
CA PHE A 105 -10.44 7.74 2.84
C PHE A 105 -10.44 6.22 3.02
N SER A 106 -10.18 5.47 1.95
CA SER A 106 -10.40 4.02 1.94
C SER A 106 -9.31 3.25 1.21
N ARG A 107 -8.07 3.73 1.26
CA ARG A 107 -6.93 3.00 0.67
C ARG A 107 -6.13 2.29 1.74
N THR A 108 -5.88 0.98 1.54
CA THR A 108 -5.02 0.19 2.42
C THR A 108 -4.03 -0.64 1.61
N ILE A 109 -2.86 -0.88 2.18
CA ILE A 109 -1.88 -1.82 1.63
C ILE A 109 -1.65 -2.95 2.62
N ASP A 110 -1.51 -4.16 2.10
CA ASP A 110 -1.30 -5.37 2.90
C ASP A 110 -0.37 -6.34 2.18
N VAL A 111 0.28 -7.20 2.96
CA VAL A 111 1.07 -8.31 2.44
C VAL A 111 0.13 -9.43 2.00
N VAL A 112 0.35 -9.96 0.81
CA VAL A 112 -0.40 -11.13 0.32
C VAL A 112 0.55 -12.25 -0.10
N ASP A 113 0.10 -13.48 0.08
CA ASP A 113 0.87 -14.67 -0.23
C ASP A 113 0.43 -15.31 -1.55
N LYS A 114 1.07 -16.42 -1.88
CA LYS A 114 0.78 -17.21 -3.08
C LYS A 114 -0.68 -17.64 -3.16
N ASP A 115 -1.26 -18.10 -2.06
CA ASP A 115 -2.63 -18.63 -2.06
C ASP A 115 -3.63 -17.52 -2.40
N TYR A 116 -3.47 -16.34 -1.82
CA TYR A 116 -4.28 -15.18 -2.15
C TYR A 116 -4.18 -14.82 -3.64
N ILE A 117 -2.95 -14.73 -4.15
CA ILE A 117 -2.71 -14.33 -5.55
C ILE A 117 -3.35 -15.32 -6.52
N LEU A 118 -3.16 -16.62 -6.30
CA LEU A 118 -3.68 -17.66 -7.19
C LEU A 118 -5.20 -17.79 -7.10
N GLU A 119 -5.77 -17.63 -5.91
CA GLU A 119 -7.22 -17.67 -5.71
C GLU A 119 -7.90 -16.54 -6.46
N HIS A 120 -7.40 -15.31 -6.36
CA HIS A 120 -7.97 -14.15 -7.03
C HIS A 120 -7.79 -14.23 -8.54
N TYR A 121 -6.68 -14.79 -9.02
CA TYR A 121 -6.53 -15.06 -10.44
C TYR A 121 -7.58 -16.05 -10.95
N ARG A 122 -7.83 -17.12 -10.21
CA ARG A 122 -8.85 -18.12 -10.59
C ARG A 122 -10.25 -17.53 -10.59
N GLU A 123 -10.55 -16.64 -9.65
CA GLU A 123 -11.89 -16.06 -9.50
C GLU A 123 -12.14 -14.91 -10.47
N TYR A 124 -11.18 -14.03 -10.65
CA TYR A 124 -11.37 -12.78 -11.40
C TYR A 124 -10.58 -12.70 -12.70
N GLY A 125 -9.61 -13.56 -12.92
CA GLY A 125 -8.79 -13.53 -14.13
C GLY A 125 -7.73 -12.44 -14.11
N GLY A 126 -7.57 -11.73 -15.21
CA GLY A 126 -6.52 -10.74 -15.39
C GLY A 126 -5.22 -11.33 -15.91
N LEU A 127 -4.12 -10.66 -15.66
CA LEU A 127 -2.78 -11.12 -16.06
C LEU A 127 -2.45 -12.43 -15.38
N LYS A 128 -2.09 -13.45 -16.17
CA LYS A 128 -1.67 -14.73 -15.60
C LYS A 128 -0.40 -14.55 -14.77
N PRO A 129 -0.45 -14.90 -13.47
CA PRO A 129 0.74 -14.76 -12.64
C PRO A 129 1.85 -15.72 -13.07
N PRO A 130 3.12 -15.33 -12.92
CA PRO A 130 4.22 -16.29 -13.03
C PRO A 130 4.18 -17.27 -11.86
N THR A 131 5.12 -18.19 -11.79
CA THR A 131 5.30 -19.03 -10.60
C THR A 131 5.57 -18.11 -9.39
N ILE A 132 4.68 -18.15 -8.39
CA ILE A 132 4.78 -17.29 -7.21
C ILE A 132 5.78 -17.90 -6.23
N LYS A 133 6.85 -17.16 -5.93
CA LYS A 133 7.96 -17.60 -5.07
C LYS A 133 8.16 -16.73 -3.83
N HIS A 134 7.48 -15.61 -3.75
CA HIS A 134 7.55 -14.67 -2.62
C HIS A 134 6.23 -13.92 -2.49
N GLN A 135 6.15 -13.02 -1.54
CA GLN A 135 4.93 -12.26 -1.27
C GLN A 135 4.75 -11.08 -2.23
N GLY A 136 3.52 -10.60 -2.33
CA GLY A 136 3.15 -9.40 -3.05
C GLY A 136 2.52 -8.37 -2.13
N ILE A 137 2.18 -7.22 -2.72
CA ILE A 137 1.52 -6.11 -2.02
C ILE A 137 0.13 -5.96 -2.60
N ASN A 138 -0.90 -6.07 -1.75
CA ASN A 138 -2.26 -5.74 -2.15
C ASN A 138 -2.51 -4.27 -1.88
N ASP A 139 -2.96 -3.55 -2.91
CA ASP A 139 -3.35 -2.14 -2.85
C ASP A 139 -4.87 -2.09 -3.02
N ALA A 140 -5.58 -1.86 -1.92
CA ALA A 140 -7.02 -1.97 -1.89
C ALA A 140 -7.70 -0.61 -1.82
N TYR A 141 -8.72 -0.44 -2.66
CA TYR A 141 -9.82 0.49 -2.45
C TYR A 141 -10.88 -0.30 -1.67
N VAL A 142 -10.89 -0.14 -0.36
CA VAL A 142 -11.61 -1.01 0.58
C VAL A 142 -13.07 -1.21 0.16
N GLU A 143 -13.52 -2.45 0.09
CA GLU A 143 -14.87 -2.87 -0.32
C GLU A 143 -15.23 -2.51 -1.77
N LYS A 144 -14.28 -2.09 -2.58
CA LYS A 144 -14.51 -1.77 -4.00
C LYS A 144 -13.72 -2.70 -4.92
N ALA A 145 -12.41 -2.66 -4.82
CA ALA A 145 -11.52 -3.44 -5.65
C ALA A 145 -10.11 -3.41 -5.09
N SER A 146 -9.24 -4.27 -5.60
CA SER A 146 -7.82 -4.19 -5.29
C SER A 146 -6.97 -4.69 -6.44
N SER A 147 -5.70 -4.29 -6.42
CA SER A 147 -4.67 -4.80 -7.32
C SER A 147 -3.53 -5.36 -6.49
N VAL A 148 -2.94 -6.46 -6.94
CA VAL A 148 -1.75 -7.02 -6.32
C VAL A 148 -0.54 -6.62 -7.14
N TYR A 149 0.45 -6.02 -6.48
CA TYR A 149 1.74 -5.72 -7.09
C TYR A 149 2.72 -6.83 -6.73
N TYR A 150 3.24 -7.51 -7.75
CA TYR A 150 4.17 -8.62 -7.59
C TYR A 150 5.46 -8.33 -8.36
N PHE A 151 6.59 -8.33 -7.65
CA PHE A 151 7.90 -8.04 -8.26
C PHE A 151 8.46 -9.29 -8.92
N TYR A 152 8.72 -9.20 -10.23
CA TYR A 152 9.18 -10.34 -11.04
C TYR A 152 10.13 -9.86 -12.13
N ARG A 153 11.32 -10.43 -12.17
CA ARG A 153 12.36 -10.10 -13.16
C ARG A 153 12.62 -8.59 -13.26
N LYS A 154 12.85 -7.96 -12.11
CA LYS A 154 13.13 -6.52 -11.98
C LYS A 154 11.98 -5.59 -12.42
N ARG A 155 10.76 -6.11 -12.50
CA ARG A 155 9.56 -5.34 -12.89
C ARG A 155 8.44 -5.62 -11.90
N TRP A 156 7.58 -4.63 -11.71
CA TRP A 156 6.36 -4.80 -10.96
C TRP A 156 5.24 -5.22 -11.90
N LEU A 157 4.66 -6.37 -11.63
CA LEU A 157 3.44 -6.83 -12.30
C LEU A 157 2.24 -6.37 -11.50
N GLU A 158 1.20 -5.91 -12.19
CA GLU A 158 -0.09 -5.61 -11.59
C GLU A 158 -1.02 -6.79 -11.88
N LEU A 159 -1.36 -7.54 -10.83
CA LEU A 159 -2.21 -8.71 -10.88
C LEU A 159 -3.59 -8.38 -10.30
N GLN A 160 -4.58 -9.19 -10.64
CA GLN A 160 -5.92 -9.02 -10.11
C GLN A 160 -5.94 -9.34 -8.60
N GLY A 161 -6.51 -8.42 -7.82
CA GLY A 161 -6.84 -8.64 -6.42
C GLY A 161 -8.31 -8.97 -6.25
N ALA A 162 -8.87 -8.60 -5.09
CA ALA A 162 -10.31 -8.72 -4.85
C ALA A 162 -11.09 -7.68 -5.67
N ASP A 163 -12.31 -8.05 -6.09
CA ASP A 163 -13.22 -7.17 -6.81
C ASP A 163 -14.50 -6.95 -6.01
#